data_c87d633010dc2d53715cae809e7597d1
#
_entry.id   c87d633010dc2d53715cae809e7597d1
#
_cell.length_a   1.000
_cell.length_b   1.000
_cell.length_c   1.000
_cell.angle_alpha   90.00
_cell.angle_beta   90.00
_cell.angle_gamma   90.00
#
_symmetry.space_group_name_H-M   'P 1'
#
loop_
_entity.id
_entity.type
_entity.pdbx_description
1 polymer ?
#
loop_
_entity_poly.entity_id
_entity_poly.type
_entity_poly.pdbx_seq_one_letter_code
_entity_poly.pdbx_strand_id
1 'polypeptide(L)'
;IFMANYKMIIQYDGTRYKGWQRQKTTDQTIQGKIEAILSRQYGRTIEIDGSGRTDAGVHAHGQVANFRLPDACCAGKTPEELCEELRQIFVQYLPEDIAVTEVRVASERFHSRLNVVKKTYVYRIWNADYPNVFERKYMLHDNRPMDVEAMRQAARYLLGKHDFAAFCGNAKMKKSTVRTIHEIDIRRIGEEIRFTYTGNGFLQNMIRILTGTLVDVGCGVYPPERV
;
A
#
# COMPACT_ATOMS: atom_id res chain seq x y z
N ILE A 1 26.90 -16.20 -11.72
CA ILE A 1 26.88 -15.48 -10.42
C ILE A 1 25.56 -15.82 -9.78
N PHE A 2 25.59 -16.60 -8.72
CA PHE A 2 24.38 -16.89 -7.92
C PHE A 2 23.94 -15.60 -7.22
N MET A 3 22.64 -15.33 -7.13
CA MET A 3 22.06 -14.16 -6.48
C MET A 3 20.97 -14.61 -5.52
N ALA A 4 21.22 -14.49 -4.23
CA ALA A 4 20.17 -14.76 -3.23
C ALA A 4 19.06 -13.70 -3.31
N ASN A 5 17.82 -14.15 -3.24
CA ASN A 5 16.63 -13.31 -3.28
C ASN A 5 16.05 -13.16 -1.87
N TYR A 6 15.83 -11.94 -1.43
CA TYR A 6 15.32 -11.62 -0.10
C TYR A 6 13.97 -10.94 -0.19
N LYS A 7 12.99 -11.45 0.56
CA LYS A 7 11.66 -10.86 0.75
C LYS A 7 11.64 -10.04 2.02
N MET A 8 11.03 -8.88 1.96
CA MET A 8 10.84 -7.98 3.11
C MET A 8 9.35 -7.69 3.34
N ILE A 9 8.98 -7.50 4.61
CA ILE A 9 7.72 -6.88 5.02
C ILE A 9 8.04 -5.51 5.60
N ILE A 10 7.37 -4.49 5.10
CA ILE A 10 7.70 -3.08 5.37
C ILE A 10 6.46 -2.37 5.89
N GLN A 11 6.61 -1.64 7.00
CA GLN A 11 5.63 -0.69 7.51
C GLN A 11 6.14 0.73 7.29
N TYR A 12 5.26 1.66 6.98
CA TYR A 12 5.62 3.07 6.91
C TYR A 12 4.45 4.03 7.12
N ASP A 13 4.74 5.14 7.79
CA ASP A 13 3.92 6.35 7.76
C ASP A 13 4.30 7.17 6.52
N GLY A 14 3.42 7.19 5.54
CA GLY A 14 3.66 7.87 4.25
C GLY A 14 3.53 9.40 4.29
N THR A 15 3.18 10.01 5.44
CA THR A 15 2.83 11.44 5.55
C THR A 15 3.88 12.36 4.92
N ARG A 16 5.17 12.07 5.13
CA ARG A 16 6.28 12.91 4.64
C ARG A 16 6.80 12.50 3.27
N TYR A 17 6.26 11.43 2.66
CA TYR A 17 6.81 10.84 1.44
C TYR A 17 5.97 11.15 0.20
N LYS A 18 6.66 11.27 -0.91
CA LYS A 18 6.05 11.43 -2.26
C LYS A 18 5.61 10.08 -2.87
N GLY A 19 5.27 9.13 -2.00
CA GLY A 19 4.82 7.80 -2.31
C GLY A 19 5.92 6.74 -2.24
N TRP A 20 5.58 5.55 -2.68
CA TRP A 20 6.50 4.40 -2.68
C TRP A 20 7.64 4.57 -3.68
N GLN A 21 7.30 4.81 -4.96
CA GLN A 21 8.23 4.71 -6.09
C GLN A 21 9.34 5.75 -6.04
N ARG A 22 10.61 5.31 -6.19
CA ARG A 22 11.77 6.18 -6.38
C ARG A 22 11.55 7.15 -7.55
N GLN A 23 11.89 8.41 -7.35
CA GLN A 23 11.77 9.49 -8.31
C GLN A 23 13.13 10.19 -8.50
N LYS A 24 13.36 10.73 -9.70
CA LYS A 24 14.61 11.46 -9.98
C LYS A 24 14.65 12.86 -9.33
N THR A 25 13.49 13.42 -9.03
CA THR A 25 13.33 14.79 -8.55
C THR A 25 13.32 14.92 -7.04
N THR A 26 13.26 13.80 -6.31
CA THR A 26 13.20 13.79 -4.83
C THR A 26 13.72 12.48 -4.28
N ASP A 27 14.38 12.55 -3.12
CA ASP A 27 14.79 11.40 -2.30
C ASP A 27 13.73 11.00 -1.25
N GLN A 28 12.62 11.76 -1.16
CA GLN A 28 11.53 11.56 -0.22
C GLN A 28 10.55 10.49 -0.72
N THR A 29 11.04 9.27 -0.96
CA THR A 29 10.25 8.10 -1.35
C THR A 29 10.64 6.89 -0.51
N ILE A 30 9.68 6.02 -0.21
CA ILE A 30 9.95 4.83 0.64
C ILE A 30 10.98 3.92 -0.02
N GLN A 31 10.80 3.61 -1.30
CA GLN A 31 11.74 2.79 -2.09
C GLN A 31 13.15 3.40 -2.08
N GLY A 32 13.25 4.71 -2.30
CA GLY A 32 14.54 5.40 -2.36
C GLY A 32 15.30 5.37 -1.04
N LYS A 33 14.61 5.50 0.11
CA LYS A 33 15.25 5.41 1.44
C LYS A 33 15.83 4.01 1.68
N ILE A 34 15.10 2.95 1.37
CA ILE A 34 15.56 1.57 1.55
C ILE A 34 16.71 1.24 0.60
N GLU A 35 16.58 1.59 -0.69
CA GLU A 35 17.63 1.37 -1.70
C GLU A 35 18.93 2.11 -1.36
N ALA A 36 18.84 3.33 -0.81
CA ALA A 36 20.02 4.10 -0.40
C ALA A 36 20.80 3.39 0.72
N ILE A 37 20.10 2.82 1.70
CA ILE A 37 20.73 2.06 2.80
C ILE A 37 21.41 0.81 2.26
N LEU A 38 20.71 0.00 1.47
CA LEU A 38 21.25 -1.23 0.89
C LEU A 38 22.43 -0.91 -0.03
N SER A 39 22.31 0.10 -0.89
CA SER A 39 23.37 0.46 -1.82
C SER A 39 24.62 0.99 -1.11
N ARG A 40 24.46 1.74 -0.03
CA ARG A 40 25.56 2.19 0.83
C ARG A 40 26.23 1.03 1.53
N GLN A 41 25.45 0.10 2.10
CA GLN A 41 25.98 -1.06 2.84
C GLN A 41 26.85 -1.96 1.96
N TYR A 42 26.44 -2.18 0.72
CA TYR A 42 27.11 -3.11 -0.18
C TYR A 42 28.01 -2.44 -1.23
N GLY A 43 28.17 -1.11 -1.19
CA GLY A 43 29.03 -0.37 -2.11
C GLY A 43 28.63 -0.46 -3.58
N ARG A 44 27.36 -0.78 -3.87
CA ARG A 44 26.80 -0.96 -5.21
C ARG A 44 25.30 -0.67 -5.24
N THR A 45 24.78 -0.34 -6.40
CA THR A 45 23.32 -0.12 -6.57
C THR A 45 22.54 -1.41 -6.31
N ILE A 46 21.64 -1.37 -5.34
CA ILE A 46 20.67 -2.42 -5.04
C ILE A 46 19.28 -1.83 -5.26
N GLU A 47 18.55 -2.42 -6.18
CA GLU A 47 17.16 -2.04 -6.45
C GLU A 47 16.20 -2.99 -5.74
N ILE A 48 15.05 -2.46 -5.31
CA ILE A 48 13.99 -3.26 -4.67
C ILE A 48 12.73 -3.24 -5.51
N ASP A 49 12.05 -4.37 -5.58
CA ASP A 49 10.75 -4.53 -6.21
C ASP A 49 9.65 -4.54 -5.16
N GLY A 50 8.73 -3.57 -5.19
CA GLY A 50 7.56 -3.54 -4.32
C GLY A 50 6.35 -4.25 -4.93
N SER A 51 5.52 -4.89 -4.09
CA SER A 51 4.28 -5.57 -4.53
C SER A 51 3.26 -4.60 -5.12
N GLY A 52 3.31 -3.34 -4.74
CA GLY A 52 2.48 -2.28 -5.27
C GLY A 52 3.08 -0.91 -5.03
N ARG A 53 2.59 0.06 -5.79
CA ARG A 53 2.90 1.47 -5.58
C ARG A 53 1.81 2.07 -4.70
N THR A 54 2.21 2.83 -3.70
CA THR A 54 1.32 3.70 -2.93
C THR A 54 1.57 5.15 -3.36
N ASP A 55 0.50 5.94 -3.40
CA ASP A 55 0.58 7.35 -3.73
C ASP A 55 1.17 8.17 -2.57
N ALA A 56 1.47 9.45 -2.79
CA ALA A 56 1.97 10.35 -1.76
C ALA A 56 1.02 10.40 -0.55
N GLY A 57 1.58 10.33 0.64
CA GLY A 57 0.84 10.36 1.90
C GLY A 57 0.15 9.05 2.29
N VAL A 58 0.21 8.00 1.47
CA VAL A 58 -0.39 6.69 1.79
C VAL A 58 0.54 5.89 2.68
N HIS A 59 -0.01 5.29 3.72
CA HIS A 59 0.68 4.45 4.70
C HIS A 59 0.64 2.98 4.30
N ALA A 60 1.46 2.14 4.93
CA ALA A 60 1.36 0.69 4.82
C ALA A 60 1.65 -0.01 6.15
N HIS A 61 0.85 -1.03 6.46
CA HIS A 61 1.09 -1.94 7.58
C HIS A 61 1.90 -3.17 7.18
N GLY A 62 2.03 -3.47 5.88
CA GLY A 62 2.68 -4.69 5.41
C GLY A 62 2.94 -4.68 3.91
N GLN A 63 3.66 -3.68 3.39
CA GLN A 63 4.12 -3.69 2.01
C GLN A 63 5.15 -4.79 1.83
N VAL A 64 4.92 -5.67 0.86
CA VAL A 64 5.88 -6.71 0.49
C VAL A 64 6.83 -6.16 -0.57
N ALA A 65 8.12 -6.36 -0.36
CA ALA A 65 9.14 -6.07 -1.38
C ALA A 65 10.17 -7.20 -1.45
N ASN A 66 10.93 -7.27 -2.53
CA ASN A 66 12.09 -8.15 -2.63
C ASN A 66 13.25 -7.45 -3.31
N PHE A 67 14.45 -7.96 -3.05
CA PHE A 67 15.69 -7.55 -3.69
C PHE A 67 16.65 -8.72 -3.79
N ARG A 68 17.69 -8.57 -4.60
CA ARG A 68 18.68 -9.61 -4.82
C ARG A 68 20.06 -9.12 -4.45
N LEU A 69 20.82 -10.00 -3.76
CA LEU A 69 22.22 -9.77 -3.46
C LEU A 69 23.10 -10.84 -4.13
N PRO A 70 24.18 -10.43 -4.83
CA PRO A 70 25.18 -11.38 -5.31
C PRO A 70 25.92 -12.04 -4.14
N ASP A 71 26.39 -13.27 -4.31
CA ASP A 71 27.19 -14.00 -3.32
C ASP A 71 28.39 -13.22 -2.80
N ALA A 72 29.02 -12.44 -3.65
CA ALA A 72 30.13 -11.56 -3.24
C ALA A 72 29.75 -10.54 -2.13
N CYS A 73 28.45 -10.25 -1.95
CA CYS A 73 27.96 -9.39 -0.89
C CYS A 73 27.73 -10.16 0.42
N CYS A 74 27.75 -11.47 0.40
CA CYS A 74 27.37 -12.30 1.57
C CYS A 74 28.55 -12.50 2.55
N ALA A 75 29.79 -12.14 2.18
CA ALA A 75 30.99 -12.23 3.05
C ALA A 75 31.15 -13.58 3.76
N GLY A 76 30.81 -14.70 3.08
CA GLY A 76 30.88 -16.05 3.63
C GLY A 76 29.73 -16.46 4.57
N LYS A 77 28.73 -15.57 4.75
CA LYS A 77 27.51 -15.86 5.54
C LYS A 77 26.49 -16.65 4.72
N THR A 78 25.72 -17.48 5.41
CA THR A 78 24.55 -18.09 4.79
C THR A 78 23.46 -17.03 4.50
N PRO A 79 22.55 -17.28 3.54
CA PRO A 79 21.44 -16.35 3.30
C PRO A 79 20.58 -16.07 4.54
N GLU A 80 20.42 -17.05 5.42
CA GLU A 80 19.65 -16.95 6.65
C GLU A 80 20.35 -16.07 7.69
N GLU A 81 21.66 -16.21 7.88
CA GLU A 81 22.46 -15.33 8.74
C GLU A 81 22.41 -13.88 8.26
N LEU A 82 22.39 -13.68 6.95
CA LEU A 82 22.30 -12.36 6.36
C LEU A 82 20.91 -11.70 6.57
N CYS A 83 19.83 -12.47 6.70
CA CYS A 83 18.51 -11.92 7.02
C CYS A 83 18.49 -11.14 8.34
N GLU A 84 19.12 -11.68 9.38
CA GLU A 84 19.18 -10.98 10.68
C GLU A 84 20.07 -9.75 10.63
N GLU A 85 21.21 -9.83 9.95
CA GLU A 85 22.08 -8.67 9.75
C GLU A 85 21.37 -7.55 8.97
N LEU A 86 20.67 -7.88 7.89
CA LEU A 86 19.87 -6.93 7.11
C LEU A 86 18.79 -6.28 7.98
N ARG A 87 18.14 -7.06 8.84
CA ARG A 87 17.14 -6.52 9.76
C ARG A 87 17.78 -5.51 10.73
N GLN A 88 18.95 -5.79 11.29
CA GLN A 88 19.68 -4.87 12.15
C GLN A 88 20.13 -3.60 11.43
N ILE A 89 20.61 -3.73 10.19
CA ILE A 89 20.96 -2.58 9.34
C ILE A 89 19.75 -1.66 9.15
N PHE A 90 18.58 -2.23 8.85
CA PHE A 90 17.36 -1.44 8.69
C PHE A 90 16.93 -0.76 10.00
N VAL A 91 17.01 -1.45 11.14
CA VAL A 91 16.72 -0.86 12.46
C VAL A 91 17.65 0.31 12.77
N GLN A 92 18.91 0.21 12.40
CA GLN A 92 19.92 1.23 12.70
C GLN A 92 19.83 2.46 11.78
N TYR A 93 19.46 2.30 10.52
CA TYR A 93 19.63 3.36 9.52
C TYR A 93 18.33 3.88 8.91
N LEU A 94 17.21 3.19 9.05
CA LEU A 94 15.92 3.70 8.58
C LEU A 94 15.43 4.83 9.50
N PRO A 95 14.76 5.84 8.94
CA PRO A 95 14.06 6.83 9.75
C PRO A 95 12.90 6.16 10.51
N GLU A 96 12.49 6.77 11.63
CA GLU A 96 11.49 6.24 12.57
C GLU A 96 10.11 5.93 11.95
N ASP A 97 9.81 6.52 10.80
CA ASP A 97 8.56 6.35 10.06
C ASP A 97 8.60 5.28 8.96
N ILE A 98 9.71 4.52 8.87
CA ILE A 98 9.84 3.33 8.01
C ILE A 98 10.45 2.18 8.83
N ALA A 99 9.80 1.04 8.86
CA ALA A 99 10.31 -0.16 9.50
C ALA A 99 10.27 -1.37 8.56
N VAL A 100 11.38 -2.11 8.50
CA VAL A 100 11.39 -3.46 7.91
C VAL A 100 11.20 -4.46 9.05
N THR A 101 10.00 -5.01 9.13
CA THR A 101 9.60 -5.89 10.24
C THR A 101 10.06 -7.31 10.06
N GLU A 102 10.31 -7.71 8.82
CA GLU A 102 10.73 -9.07 8.48
C GLU A 102 11.64 -9.04 7.26
N VAL A 103 12.70 -9.85 7.30
CA VAL A 103 13.53 -10.21 6.13
C VAL A 103 13.63 -11.73 6.10
N ARG A 104 13.34 -12.34 4.96
CA ARG A 104 13.47 -13.80 4.74
C ARG A 104 14.07 -14.11 3.39
N VAL A 105 14.76 -15.23 3.31
CA VAL A 105 15.17 -15.81 2.02
C VAL A 105 13.92 -16.18 1.22
N ALA A 106 13.91 -15.83 -0.05
CA ALA A 106 12.84 -16.17 -0.98
C ALA A 106 13.38 -17.04 -2.12
N SER A 107 12.49 -17.80 -2.78
CA SER A 107 12.90 -18.56 -3.96
C SER A 107 13.42 -17.63 -5.05
N GLU A 108 14.32 -18.14 -5.91
CA GLU A 108 14.86 -17.37 -7.04
C GLU A 108 13.77 -16.80 -7.95
N ARG A 109 12.66 -17.53 -8.11
CA ARG A 109 11.53 -17.12 -8.96
C ARG A 109 10.57 -16.15 -8.29
N PHE A 110 10.73 -15.92 -6.97
CA PHE A 110 9.84 -15.00 -6.27
C PHE A 110 10.05 -13.56 -6.75
N HIS A 111 8.94 -12.89 -7.06
CA HIS A 111 8.91 -11.48 -7.42
C HIS A 111 7.69 -10.83 -6.77
N SER A 112 7.90 -9.91 -5.85
CA SER A 112 6.85 -9.31 -5.01
C SER A 112 5.69 -8.71 -5.80
N ARG A 113 5.92 -8.17 -7.00
CA ARG A 113 4.88 -7.62 -7.87
C ARG A 113 4.12 -8.69 -8.64
N LEU A 114 4.82 -9.72 -9.17
CA LEU A 114 4.24 -10.70 -10.08
C LEU A 114 3.50 -11.82 -9.33
N ASN A 115 3.95 -12.14 -8.12
CA ASN A 115 3.37 -13.19 -7.29
C ASN A 115 2.30 -12.68 -6.30
N VAL A 116 1.83 -11.44 -6.48
CA VAL A 116 0.72 -10.91 -5.65
C VAL A 116 -0.56 -11.68 -5.93
N VAL A 117 -1.14 -12.26 -4.88
CA VAL A 117 -2.44 -12.94 -4.94
C VAL A 117 -3.57 -11.96 -4.66
N LYS A 118 -3.40 -11.13 -3.63
CA LYS A 118 -4.39 -10.12 -3.22
C LYS A 118 -3.73 -8.92 -2.56
N LYS A 119 -4.42 -7.78 -2.58
CA LYS A 119 -4.07 -6.56 -1.87
C LYS A 119 -5.27 -6.10 -1.06
N THR A 120 -4.99 -5.62 0.14
CA THR A 120 -6.02 -5.04 1.01
C THR A 120 -5.67 -3.59 1.30
N TYR A 121 -6.65 -2.73 1.13
CA TYR A 121 -6.56 -1.30 1.46
C TYR A 121 -7.63 -0.96 2.49
N VAL A 122 -7.26 -0.10 3.43
CA VAL A 122 -8.17 0.44 4.44
C VAL A 122 -8.28 1.94 4.23
N TYR A 123 -9.50 2.46 4.14
CA TYR A 123 -9.79 3.88 4.17
C TYR A 123 -10.61 4.18 5.43
N ARG A 124 -10.24 5.25 6.15
CA ARG A 124 -10.82 5.58 7.45
C ARG A 124 -11.42 6.99 7.41
N ILE A 125 -12.65 7.12 7.90
CA ILE A 125 -13.34 8.40 8.03
C ILE A 125 -13.71 8.59 9.49
N TRP A 126 -13.34 9.72 10.05
CA TRP A 126 -13.83 10.18 11.34
C TRP A 126 -15.13 10.97 11.11
N ASN A 127 -16.26 10.39 11.50
CA ASN A 127 -17.60 10.90 11.23
C ASN A 127 -18.24 11.43 12.51
N ALA A 128 -17.75 12.57 12.97
CA ALA A 128 -18.22 13.29 14.16
C ALA A 128 -18.17 14.80 13.92
N ASP A 129 -18.81 15.59 14.77
CA ASP A 129 -18.82 17.06 14.69
C ASP A 129 -17.47 17.69 15.07
N TYR A 130 -16.56 16.90 15.63
CA TYR A 130 -15.23 17.33 16.06
C TYR A 130 -14.13 16.46 15.45
N PRO A 131 -12.94 17.00 15.20
CA PRO A 131 -11.83 16.24 14.60
C PRO A 131 -11.19 15.26 15.59
N ASN A 132 -10.68 14.14 15.11
CA ASN A 132 -9.80 13.27 15.89
C ASN A 132 -8.38 13.85 15.89
N VAL A 133 -7.98 14.56 16.96
CA VAL A 133 -6.71 15.29 17.02
C VAL A 133 -5.48 14.36 17.02
N PHE A 134 -5.59 13.14 17.54
CA PHE A 134 -4.46 12.20 17.62
C PHE A 134 -4.24 11.44 16.30
N GLU A 135 -5.34 11.04 15.63
CA GLU A 135 -5.27 10.24 14.40
C GLU A 135 -5.61 11.03 13.11
N ARG A 136 -5.72 12.37 13.19
CA ARG A 136 -6.09 13.22 12.05
C ARG A 136 -5.25 13.06 10.79
N LYS A 137 -4.03 12.52 10.91
CA LYS A 137 -3.15 12.23 9.77
C LYS A 137 -3.54 10.94 9.04
N TYR A 138 -4.31 10.06 9.68
CA TYR A 138 -4.61 8.71 9.20
C TYR A 138 -6.07 8.51 8.83
N MET A 139 -6.91 9.55 8.99
CA MET A 139 -8.34 9.50 8.67
C MET A 139 -8.81 10.82 8.04
N LEU A 140 -9.81 10.71 7.18
CA LEU A 140 -10.55 11.87 6.69
C LEU A 140 -11.57 12.28 7.77
N HIS A 141 -11.64 13.56 8.11
CA HIS A 141 -12.74 14.10 8.91
C HIS A 141 -13.87 14.53 7.98
N ASP A 142 -15.06 13.98 8.18
CA ASP A 142 -16.29 14.33 7.45
C ASP A 142 -17.49 14.16 8.39
N ASN A 143 -18.13 15.27 8.75
CA ASN A 143 -19.22 15.31 9.71
C ASN A 143 -20.63 15.21 9.09
N ARG A 144 -20.72 15.00 7.76
CA ARG A 144 -22.01 14.78 7.12
C ARG A 144 -22.69 13.51 7.66
N PRO A 145 -24.02 13.50 7.83
CA PRO A 145 -24.75 12.27 8.15
C PRO A 145 -24.49 11.21 7.06
N MET A 146 -24.13 10.00 7.48
CA MET A 146 -23.83 8.90 6.57
C MET A 146 -24.59 7.63 6.94
N ASP A 147 -25.40 7.13 6.01
CA ASP A 147 -26.05 5.82 6.09
C ASP A 147 -25.10 4.72 5.65
N VAL A 148 -24.55 3.98 6.63
CA VAL A 148 -23.61 2.88 6.40
C VAL A 148 -24.29 1.73 5.66
N GLU A 149 -25.58 1.48 5.88
CA GLU A 149 -26.28 0.38 5.20
C GLU A 149 -26.50 0.69 3.72
N ALA A 150 -26.85 1.91 3.37
CA ALA A 150 -26.92 2.35 1.98
C ALA A 150 -25.55 2.19 1.28
N MET A 151 -24.44 2.54 1.96
CA MET A 151 -23.09 2.33 1.44
C MET A 151 -22.77 0.84 1.23
N ARG A 152 -23.19 -0.04 2.14
CA ARG A 152 -23.01 -1.50 2.00
C ARG A 152 -23.79 -2.07 0.82
N GLN A 153 -25.02 -1.57 0.60
CA GLN A 153 -25.83 -1.97 -0.56
C GLN A 153 -25.14 -1.57 -1.85
N ALA A 154 -24.67 -0.33 -1.96
CA ALA A 154 -23.91 0.15 -3.11
C ALA A 154 -22.63 -0.66 -3.36
N ALA A 155 -21.89 -0.98 -2.31
CA ALA A 155 -20.64 -1.75 -2.40
C ALA A 155 -20.83 -3.14 -3.04
N ARG A 156 -22.03 -3.75 -2.94
CA ARG A 156 -22.33 -5.05 -3.55
C ARG A 156 -22.24 -5.00 -5.09
N TYR A 157 -22.58 -3.88 -5.71
CA TYR A 157 -22.49 -3.70 -7.18
C TYR A 157 -21.04 -3.62 -7.68
N LEU A 158 -20.09 -3.29 -6.80
CA LEU A 158 -18.66 -3.17 -7.11
C LEU A 158 -17.90 -4.49 -6.94
N LEU A 159 -18.52 -5.52 -6.37
CA LEU A 159 -17.87 -6.82 -6.16
C LEU A 159 -17.75 -7.59 -7.47
N GLY A 160 -16.69 -8.39 -7.57
CA GLY A 160 -16.43 -9.20 -8.74
C GLY A 160 -15.50 -8.54 -9.76
N LYS A 161 -15.55 -9.03 -10.99
CA LYS A 161 -14.68 -8.59 -12.09
C LYS A 161 -15.40 -7.55 -12.94
N HIS A 162 -14.92 -6.32 -12.93
CA HIS A 162 -15.48 -5.21 -13.69
C HIS A 162 -14.38 -4.40 -14.38
N ASP A 163 -14.77 -3.60 -15.37
CA ASP A 163 -13.93 -2.53 -15.90
C ASP A 163 -14.10 -1.28 -15.02
N PHE A 164 -13.09 -0.97 -14.25
CA PHE A 164 -13.06 0.18 -13.32
C PHE A 164 -12.45 1.45 -13.97
N ALA A 165 -12.59 1.64 -15.28
CA ALA A 165 -12.06 2.82 -15.96
C ALA A 165 -12.59 4.13 -15.34
N ALA A 166 -13.88 4.18 -14.97
CA ALA A 166 -14.49 5.34 -14.29
C ALA A 166 -13.90 5.65 -12.91
N PHE A 167 -13.30 4.65 -12.27
CA PHE A 167 -12.64 4.76 -10.96
C PHE A 167 -11.11 4.88 -11.05
N CYS A 168 -10.59 5.24 -12.22
CA CYS A 168 -9.15 5.41 -12.47
C CYS A 168 -8.79 6.89 -12.52
N GLY A 169 -7.91 7.33 -11.60
CA GLY A 169 -7.38 8.70 -11.60
C GLY A 169 -6.44 9.03 -12.77
N ASN A 170 -6.15 8.07 -13.65
CA ASN A 170 -5.33 8.26 -14.84
C ASN A 170 -6.13 7.99 -16.12
N ALA A 171 -6.71 9.05 -16.68
CA ALA A 171 -7.51 8.97 -17.92
C ALA A 171 -6.69 8.51 -19.16
N LYS A 172 -5.34 8.60 -19.11
CA LYS A 172 -4.46 8.18 -20.21
C LYS A 172 -3.85 6.79 -19.98
N MET A 173 -4.44 5.98 -19.12
CA MET A 173 -3.92 4.66 -18.80
C MET A 173 -3.98 3.72 -20.01
N LYS A 174 -2.82 3.22 -20.46
CA LYS A 174 -2.72 2.30 -21.61
C LYS A 174 -2.94 0.83 -21.25
N LYS A 175 -2.87 0.49 -19.94
CA LYS A 175 -3.07 -0.89 -19.46
C LYS A 175 -4.54 -1.15 -19.16
N SER A 176 -4.93 -2.42 -19.13
CA SER A 176 -6.29 -2.83 -18.77
C SER A 176 -6.73 -2.22 -17.43
N THR A 177 -7.93 -1.69 -17.40
CA THR A 177 -8.64 -1.15 -16.23
C THR A 177 -9.51 -2.19 -15.54
N VAL A 178 -9.56 -3.41 -16.08
CA VAL A 178 -10.29 -4.52 -15.48
C VAL A 178 -9.61 -4.99 -14.20
N ARG A 179 -10.37 -5.02 -13.10
CA ARG A 179 -9.93 -5.52 -11.78
C ARG A 179 -10.99 -6.46 -11.21
N THR A 180 -10.58 -7.24 -10.22
CA THR A 180 -11.49 -8.06 -9.43
C THR A 180 -11.45 -7.61 -7.98
N ILE A 181 -12.56 -7.12 -7.48
CA ILE A 181 -12.74 -6.82 -6.06
C ILE A 181 -13.37 -8.04 -5.42
N HIS A 182 -12.68 -8.65 -4.46
CA HIS A 182 -13.14 -9.84 -3.75
C HIS A 182 -14.05 -9.49 -2.59
N GLU A 183 -13.75 -8.37 -1.92
CA GLU A 183 -14.47 -7.95 -0.71
C GLU A 183 -14.42 -6.42 -0.56
N ILE A 184 -15.54 -5.86 -0.10
CA ILE A 184 -15.63 -4.50 0.43
C ILE A 184 -16.38 -4.63 1.76
N ASP A 185 -15.66 -4.42 2.87
CA ASP A 185 -16.25 -4.41 4.21
C ASP A 185 -16.33 -2.97 4.72
N ILE A 186 -17.52 -2.56 5.19
CA ILE A 186 -17.77 -1.22 5.69
C ILE A 186 -18.33 -1.34 7.11
N ARG A 187 -17.62 -0.78 8.09
CA ARG A 187 -17.99 -0.86 9.50
C ARG A 187 -17.98 0.52 10.14
N ARG A 188 -18.98 0.75 10.99
CA ARG A 188 -18.96 1.86 11.96
C ARG A 188 -18.41 1.33 13.29
N ILE A 189 -17.35 1.97 13.79
CA ILE A 189 -16.68 1.65 15.07
C ILE A 189 -16.62 2.94 15.88
N GLY A 190 -17.62 3.15 16.73
CA GLY A 190 -17.82 4.47 17.34
C GLY A 190 -18.04 5.54 16.28
N GLU A 191 -17.22 6.58 16.30
CA GLU A 191 -17.26 7.68 15.33
C GLU A 191 -16.43 7.39 14.06
N GLU A 192 -15.74 6.27 13.99
CA GLU A 192 -14.99 5.88 12.79
C GLU A 192 -15.87 5.07 11.83
N ILE A 193 -15.87 5.43 10.54
CA ILE A 193 -16.34 4.57 9.46
C ILE A 193 -15.10 4.03 8.74
N ARG A 194 -14.97 2.71 8.74
CA ARG A 194 -13.82 2.00 8.15
C ARG A 194 -14.27 1.23 6.93
N PHE A 195 -13.58 1.46 5.82
CA PHE A 195 -13.75 0.76 4.55
C PHE A 195 -12.54 -0.13 4.33
N THR A 196 -12.75 -1.43 4.14
CA THR A 196 -11.70 -2.40 3.81
C THR A 196 -11.97 -2.99 2.43
N TYR A 197 -11.03 -2.79 1.51
CA TYR A 197 -11.12 -3.28 0.13
C TYR A 197 -10.09 -4.37 -0.09
N THR A 198 -10.52 -5.54 -0.56
CA THR A 198 -9.63 -6.66 -0.93
C THR A 198 -9.86 -7.03 -2.40
N GLY A 199 -8.79 -7.06 -3.19
CA GLY A 199 -8.86 -7.35 -4.62
C GLY A 199 -7.52 -7.82 -5.20
N ASN A 200 -7.53 -8.20 -6.48
CA ASN A 200 -6.32 -8.62 -7.20
C ASN A 200 -5.36 -7.45 -7.52
N GLY A 201 -5.84 -6.23 -7.43
CA GLY A 201 -5.11 -4.99 -7.68
C GLY A 201 -6.04 -3.81 -7.81
N PHE A 202 -5.49 -2.61 -7.67
CA PHE A 202 -6.26 -1.37 -7.74
C PHE A 202 -5.58 -0.38 -8.70
N LEU A 203 -6.37 0.44 -9.37
CA LEU A 203 -5.91 1.49 -10.27
C LEU A 203 -5.44 2.70 -9.47
N GLN A 204 -4.80 3.64 -10.13
CA GLN A 204 -4.38 4.90 -9.51
C GLN A 204 -5.62 5.63 -8.94
N ASN A 205 -5.53 6.06 -7.68
CA ASN A 205 -6.61 6.72 -6.92
C ASN A 205 -7.92 5.92 -6.78
N MET A 206 -7.98 4.67 -7.24
CA MET A 206 -9.21 3.88 -7.26
C MET A 206 -9.88 3.79 -5.90
N ILE A 207 -9.14 3.51 -4.83
CA ILE A 207 -9.70 3.44 -3.47
C ILE A 207 -10.33 4.77 -3.05
N ARG A 208 -9.70 5.89 -3.35
CA ARG A 208 -10.21 7.23 -3.03
C ARG A 208 -11.52 7.51 -3.77
N ILE A 209 -11.58 7.19 -5.06
CA ILE A 209 -12.76 7.43 -5.91
C ILE A 209 -13.89 6.51 -5.47
N LEU A 210 -13.64 5.21 -5.25
CA LEU A 210 -14.63 4.25 -4.74
C LEU A 210 -15.21 4.73 -3.40
N THR A 211 -14.35 5.13 -2.45
CA THR A 211 -14.80 5.58 -1.14
C THR A 211 -15.62 6.86 -1.27
N GLY A 212 -15.20 7.84 -2.09
CA GLY A 212 -15.96 9.06 -2.33
C GLY A 212 -17.36 8.76 -2.90
N THR A 213 -17.44 7.87 -3.88
CA THR A 213 -18.72 7.42 -4.47
C THR A 213 -19.64 6.77 -3.42
N LEU A 214 -19.09 5.89 -2.58
CA LEU A 214 -19.85 5.24 -1.51
C LEU A 214 -20.31 6.24 -0.44
N VAL A 215 -19.47 7.22 -0.09
CA VAL A 215 -19.82 8.31 0.81
C VAL A 215 -20.98 9.15 0.26
N ASP A 216 -20.96 9.47 -1.03
CA ASP A 216 -22.03 10.23 -1.66
C ASP A 216 -23.38 9.47 -1.61
N VAL A 217 -23.35 8.13 -1.78
CA VAL A 217 -24.53 7.29 -1.53
C VAL A 217 -24.97 7.36 -0.07
N GLY A 218 -24.04 7.21 0.88
CA GLY A 218 -24.34 7.29 2.30
C GLY A 218 -24.91 8.64 2.74
N CYS A 219 -24.52 9.72 2.07
CA CYS A 219 -25.07 11.07 2.27
C CYS A 219 -26.38 11.31 1.50
N GLY A 220 -26.91 10.32 0.76
CA GLY A 220 -28.17 10.44 0.03
C GLY A 220 -28.08 11.27 -1.25
N VAL A 221 -26.87 11.50 -1.79
CA VAL A 221 -26.69 12.26 -3.07
C VAL A 221 -27.32 11.50 -4.24
N TYR A 222 -27.19 10.17 -4.23
CA TYR A 222 -27.87 9.27 -5.18
C TYR A 222 -28.09 7.87 -4.58
N PRO A 223 -29.01 7.10 -5.15
CA PRO A 223 -29.37 5.79 -4.60
C PRO A 223 -28.26 4.75 -4.86
N PRO A 224 -28.20 3.65 -4.08
CA PRO A 224 -27.20 2.60 -4.19
C PRO A 224 -27.01 1.99 -5.57
N GLU A 225 -28.07 1.90 -6.36
CA GLU A 225 -28.10 1.26 -7.68
C GLU A 225 -27.38 2.06 -8.77
N ARG A 226 -26.99 3.30 -8.47
CA ARG A 226 -26.35 4.20 -9.43
C ARG A 226 -24.83 4.10 -9.43
N VAL A 227 -24.26 3.26 -8.59
CA VAL A 227 -22.79 3.08 -8.46
C VAL A 227 -22.22 2.25 -9.59
#